data_217f831c75edf33a88e389f1774c55d4
#
_entry.id   217f831c75edf33a88e389f1774c55d4
#
_cell.length_a   1.000
_cell.length_b   1.000
_cell.length_c   1.000
_cell.angle_alpha   90.00
_cell.angle_beta   90.00
_cell.angle_gamma   90.00
#
_symmetry.space_group_name_H-M   'P 1'
#
loop_
_entity.id
_entity.type
_entity.pdbx_description
1 polymer ?
#
loop_
_entity_poly.entity_id
_entity_poly.type
_entity_poly.pdbx_seq_one_letter_code
_entity_poly.pdbx_strand_id
1 'polypeptide(L)'
;MQWIDFNHRVTSVSKMEGIDFNFGKGFTISKHIPKEISHFDRVFDIFKELLTHTSGEIEEAFEWLDTLDKEYNIFSEAYSLQDFEEDLKKRGYIKKEIDLDDDKSGKKGKGKNVLTAKLESALRAYALDQIFGKLKKSGVGNHRTTKMGVGDERDGENRSFQYGDDLATINMTESLKNAQINNGIADLRLTENDLIVEETKHKAQMSTVLMIDISHSMILYGEDRITPAKKVAMALVELIKRKYPKDSIDIIVFGNEAWPIKIKDLPYLKVGPYHTNTVAGLELAMDILRRKRNTNKQIFMITDGKPSCIKLPSGEFYKNSNGLDETIVTQCLNKAAQARKLKIPITTFMIAQDPYLRQFVDLFTAQNQGKAFLTGLSGLGEMIFEDYEKNRIKKI
;
A
#
# COMPACT_ATOMS: atom_id res chain seq x y z
N MET A 1 7.31 -2.12 28.24
CA MET A 1 5.90 -2.19 27.81
C MET A 1 5.35 -0.78 27.86
N GLN A 2 5.40 -0.04 26.74
CA GLN A 2 4.74 1.25 26.66
C GLN A 2 3.32 1.01 26.17
N TRP A 3 2.36 1.31 27.03
CA TRP A 3 0.93 1.18 26.78
C TRP A 3 0.50 2.21 25.75
N ILE A 4 -0.14 1.74 24.70
CA ILE A 4 -0.79 2.60 23.71
C ILE A 4 -2.02 3.21 24.37
N ASP A 5 -2.05 4.54 24.46
CA ASP A 5 -3.16 5.28 25.05
C ASP A 5 -4.41 5.18 24.16
N PHE A 6 -5.29 4.25 24.48
CA PHE A 6 -6.55 4.00 23.78
C PHE A 6 -7.64 5.05 24.06
N ASN A 7 -7.45 5.92 25.06
CA ASN A 7 -8.50 6.84 25.52
C ASN A 7 -8.79 8.03 24.57
N HIS A 8 -7.98 8.30 23.55
CA HIS A 8 -8.16 9.49 22.72
C HIS A 8 -9.02 9.31 21.47
N ARG A 9 -9.59 8.13 21.20
CA ARG A 9 -10.38 7.87 19.97
C ARG A 9 -11.85 7.49 20.16
N VAL A 10 -12.35 7.36 21.36
CA VAL A 10 -13.75 6.95 21.60
C VAL A 10 -14.72 8.13 21.74
N THR A 11 -14.24 9.35 21.89
CA THR A 11 -15.07 10.50 22.31
C THR A 11 -15.30 11.62 21.28
N SER A 12 -15.15 11.41 20.01
CA SER A 12 -15.54 12.44 19.02
C SER A 12 -16.56 11.94 17.99
N VAL A 13 -17.74 11.54 18.46
CA VAL A 13 -18.96 11.58 17.64
C VAL A 13 -19.63 12.93 17.92
N SER A 14 -19.24 13.95 17.16
CA SER A 14 -19.97 15.23 17.15
C SER A 14 -21.37 14.99 16.57
N LYS A 15 -22.40 15.26 17.38
CA LYS A 15 -23.79 15.42 16.94
C LYS A 15 -23.83 16.52 15.88
N MET A 16 -24.08 16.18 14.63
CA MET A 16 -24.61 17.10 13.64
C MET A 16 -26.13 16.92 13.59
N GLU A 17 -26.84 17.91 14.07
CA GLU A 17 -28.29 18.03 13.86
C GLU A 17 -28.54 18.33 12.37
N GLY A 18 -29.29 17.43 11.71
CA GLY A 18 -29.62 17.55 10.30
C GLY A 18 -30.80 18.49 10.08
N ILE A 19 -30.66 19.38 9.13
CA ILE A 19 -31.73 20.27 8.61
C ILE A 19 -32.38 19.57 7.41
N ASP A 20 -33.71 19.39 7.46
CA ASP A 20 -34.50 18.88 6.34
C ASP A 20 -34.78 20.00 5.32
N PHE A 21 -34.29 19.84 4.10
CA PHE A 21 -34.69 20.67 2.96
C PHE A 21 -35.43 19.84 1.93
N ASN A 22 -36.67 20.25 1.63
CA ASN A 22 -37.51 19.62 0.62
C ASN A 22 -37.51 20.49 -0.66
N PHE A 23 -36.81 20.06 -1.70
CA PHE A 23 -36.85 20.67 -3.02
C PHE A 23 -37.71 19.82 -3.96
N GLY A 24 -38.75 20.43 -4.49
CA GLY A 24 -39.76 19.79 -5.31
C GLY A 24 -39.20 19.02 -6.51
N LYS A 25 -39.69 17.78 -6.66
CA LYS A 25 -39.48 16.82 -7.74
C LYS A 25 -38.03 16.32 -7.95
N GLY A 26 -37.70 15.27 -7.24
CA GLY A 26 -36.69 14.32 -7.73
C GLY A 26 -35.59 13.89 -6.77
N PHE A 27 -35.37 14.55 -5.64
CA PHE A 27 -34.37 14.13 -4.65
C PHE A 27 -34.95 14.09 -3.24
N THR A 28 -34.98 12.91 -2.65
CA THR A 28 -35.28 12.75 -1.23
C THR A 28 -33.95 12.67 -0.48
N ILE A 29 -33.62 13.70 0.28
CA ILE A 29 -32.49 13.63 1.21
C ILE A 29 -32.97 12.84 2.42
N SER A 30 -32.64 11.57 2.48
CA SER A 30 -32.86 10.76 3.68
C SER A 30 -31.89 11.21 4.77
N LYS A 31 -32.40 11.41 5.97
CA LYS A 31 -31.61 11.65 7.18
C LYS A 31 -30.59 10.50 7.30
N HIS A 32 -29.31 10.81 7.21
CA HIS A 32 -28.28 9.80 7.46
C HIS A 32 -28.32 9.47 8.95
N ILE A 33 -29.06 8.43 9.32
CA ILE A 33 -28.97 7.83 10.65
C ILE A 33 -27.62 7.14 10.69
N PRO A 34 -26.67 7.56 11.54
CA PRO A 34 -25.40 6.84 11.69
C PRO A 34 -25.76 5.39 12.03
N LYS A 35 -25.32 4.45 11.18
CA LYS A 35 -25.54 3.03 11.42
C LYS A 35 -24.90 2.73 12.77
N GLU A 36 -25.70 2.31 13.75
CA GLU A 36 -25.17 1.87 15.04
C GLU A 36 -24.13 0.80 14.75
N ILE A 37 -22.88 1.08 15.18
CA ILE A 37 -21.77 0.13 14.99
C ILE A 37 -22.13 -1.10 15.83
N SER A 38 -22.31 -2.24 15.20
CA SER A 38 -22.65 -3.48 15.88
C SER A 38 -21.54 -3.83 16.88
N HIS A 39 -21.88 -4.55 17.94
CA HIS A 39 -20.90 -5.01 18.92
C HIS A 39 -19.78 -5.82 18.26
N PHE A 40 -20.16 -6.69 17.31
CA PHE A 40 -19.22 -7.42 16.47
C PHE A 40 -18.23 -6.48 15.75
N ASP A 41 -18.71 -5.42 15.11
CA ASP A 41 -17.83 -4.56 14.29
C ASP A 41 -16.78 -3.82 15.15
N ARG A 42 -17.14 -3.40 16.38
CA ARG A 42 -16.22 -2.78 17.33
C ARG A 42 -15.12 -3.76 17.76
N VAL A 43 -15.52 -4.95 18.20
CA VAL A 43 -14.58 -6.00 18.62
C VAL A 43 -13.73 -6.46 17.43
N PHE A 44 -14.32 -6.52 16.24
CA PHE A 44 -13.62 -6.93 15.03
C PHE A 44 -12.55 -5.93 14.60
N ASP A 45 -12.74 -4.63 14.84
CA ASP A 45 -11.71 -3.62 14.59
C ASP A 45 -10.53 -3.80 15.54
N ILE A 46 -10.78 -4.05 16.82
CA ILE A 46 -9.74 -4.37 17.82
C ILE A 46 -9.01 -5.66 17.43
N PHE A 47 -9.75 -6.69 17.08
CA PHE A 47 -9.17 -7.98 16.68
C PHE A 47 -8.26 -7.88 15.44
N LYS A 48 -8.63 -7.08 14.44
CA LYS A 48 -7.77 -6.81 13.27
C LYS A 48 -6.47 -6.11 13.66
N GLU A 49 -6.54 -5.18 14.61
CA GLU A 49 -5.35 -4.51 15.14
C GLU A 49 -4.44 -5.52 15.84
N LEU A 50 -4.99 -6.35 16.73
CA LEU A 50 -4.24 -7.39 17.43
C LEU A 50 -3.61 -8.40 16.45
N LEU A 51 -4.35 -8.86 15.44
CA LEU A 51 -3.81 -9.75 14.40
C LEU A 51 -2.61 -9.15 13.66
N THR A 52 -2.59 -7.84 13.48
CA THR A 52 -1.44 -7.18 12.84
C THR A 52 -0.21 -7.21 13.76
N HIS A 53 -0.40 -7.05 15.06
CA HIS A 53 0.67 -7.11 16.07
C HIS A 53 1.16 -8.54 16.29
N THR A 54 0.26 -9.51 16.42
CA THR A 54 0.62 -10.93 16.61
C THR A 54 1.09 -11.62 15.33
N SER A 55 1.28 -10.87 14.24
CA SER A 55 1.71 -11.41 12.93
C SER A 55 0.80 -12.54 12.42
N GLY A 56 -0.51 -12.37 12.62
CA GLY A 56 -1.53 -13.30 12.13
C GLY A 56 -1.74 -14.54 13.01
N GLU A 57 -1.11 -14.62 14.18
CA GLU A 57 -1.37 -15.71 15.14
C GLU A 57 -2.72 -15.46 15.85
N ILE A 58 -3.71 -16.27 15.47
CA ILE A 58 -5.11 -16.07 15.90
C ILE A 58 -5.27 -16.36 17.39
N GLU A 59 -4.66 -17.43 17.88
CA GLU A 59 -4.72 -17.82 19.28
C GLU A 59 -4.13 -16.75 20.18
N GLU A 60 -2.97 -16.22 19.82
CA GLU A 60 -2.33 -15.13 20.56
C GLU A 60 -3.19 -13.86 20.54
N ALA A 61 -3.83 -13.55 19.40
CA ALA A 61 -4.74 -12.41 19.29
C ALA A 61 -5.98 -12.57 20.20
N PHE A 62 -6.50 -13.79 20.37
CA PHE A 62 -7.59 -14.07 21.30
C PHE A 62 -7.13 -13.96 22.76
N GLU A 63 -5.94 -14.43 23.11
CA GLU A 63 -5.38 -14.27 24.48
C GLU A 63 -5.20 -12.79 24.83
N TRP A 64 -4.72 -11.98 23.90
CA TRP A 64 -4.62 -10.54 24.09
C TRP A 64 -5.99 -9.88 24.21
N LEU A 65 -6.98 -10.33 23.42
CA LEU A 65 -8.34 -9.81 23.49
C LEU A 65 -9.02 -10.15 24.83
N ASP A 66 -8.81 -11.35 25.36
CA ASP A 66 -9.28 -11.75 26.69
C ASP A 66 -8.61 -10.91 27.82
N THR A 67 -7.33 -10.62 27.67
CA THR A 67 -6.61 -9.76 28.60
C THR A 67 -7.13 -8.33 28.59
N LEU A 68 -7.38 -7.78 27.40
CA LEU A 68 -7.97 -6.46 27.23
C LEU A 68 -9.42 -6.41 27.75
N ASP A 69 -10.18 -7.49 27.62
CA ASP A 69 -11.54 -7.55 28.16
C ASP A 69 -11.56 -7.45 29.68
N LYS A 70 -10.64 -8.12 30.36
CA LYS A 70 -10.49 -8.04 31.82
C LYS A 70 -10.17 -6.63 32.34
N GLU A 71 -9.51 -5.83 31.51
CA GLU A 71 -9.09 -4.46 31.87
C GLU A 71 -10.12 -3.40 31.46
N TYR A 72 -10.73 -3.55 30.27
CA TYR A 72 -11.56 -2.52 29.64
C TYR A 72 -13.03 -2.91 29.46
N ASN A 73 -13.45 -4.12 29.87
CA ASN A 73 -14.82 -4.65 29.68
C ASN A 73 -15.31 -4.49 28.24
N ILE A 74 -14.56 -5.04 27.28
CA ILE A 74 -14.86 -4.95 25.84
C ILE A 74 -16.11 -5.75 25.50
N PHE A 75 -16.29 -6.91 26.14
CA PHE A 75 -17.46 -7.77 25.97
C PHE A 75 -18.56 -7.40 26.98
N SER A 76 -19.74 -7.92 26.75
CA SER A 76 -20.91 -7.74 27.63
C SER A 76 -21.49 -9.10 28.01
N GLU A 77 -22.37 -9.13 29.02
CA GLU A 77 -23.10 -10.36 29.36
C GLU A 77 -23.92 -10.94 28.19
N ALA A 78 -24.32 -10.08 27.24
CA ALA A 78 -25.10 -10.48 26.07
C ALA A 78 -24.24 -10.90 24.86
N TYR A 79 -22.92 -10.65 24.88
CA TYR A 79 -22.01 -10.96 23.79
C TYR A 79 -20.60 -11.25 24.31
N SER A 80 -20.23 -12.52 24.35
CA SER A 80 -18.99 -13.01 24.91
C SER A 80 -17.89 -13.20 23.85
N LEU A 81 -16.65 -13.48 24.30
CA LEU A 81 -15.54 -13.87 23.43
C LEU A 81 -15.87 -15.12 22.59
N GLN A 82 -16.61 -16.06 23.18
CA GLN A 82 -17.03 -17.28 22.47
C GLN A 82 -18.02 -16.96 21.34
N ASP A 83 -18.98 -16.07 21.60
CA ASP A 83 -19.93 -15.61 20.57
C ASP A 83 -19.19 -14.90 19.42
N PHE A 84 -18.16 -14.10 19.77
CA PHE A 84 -17.33 -13.44 18.76
C PHE A 84 -16.54 -14.45 17.90
N GLU A 85 -15.95 -15.48 18.52
CA GLU A 85 -15.24 -16.55 17.79
C GLU A 85 -16.20 -17.31 16.85
N GLU A 86 -17.44 -17.62 17.34
CA GLU A 86 -18.44 -18.27 16.49
C GLU A 86 -18.89 -17.38 15.33
N ASP A 87 -19.07 -16.10 15.56
CA ASP A 87 -19.42 -15.13 14.51
C ASP A 87 -18.33 -15.00 13.47
N LEU A 88 -17.05 -15.01 13.87
CA LEU A 88 -15.94 -15.03 12.93
C LEU A 88 -15.97 -16.28 12.04
N LYS A 89 -16.30 -17.45 12.61
CA LYS A 89 -16.46 -18.71 11.85
C LYS A 89 -17.67 -18.66 10.94
N LYS A 90 -18.83 -18.25 11.45
CA LYS A 90 -20.09 -18.14 10.69
C LYS A 90 -19.95 -17.16 9.51
N ARG A 91 -19.26 -16.05 9.72
CA ARG A 91 -18.98 -15.05 8.68
C ARG A 91 -17.85 -15.45 7.75
N GLY A 92 -17.14 -16.57 8.01
CA GLY A 92 -16.08 -17.11 7.18
C GLY A 92 -14.79 -16.29 7.21
N TYR A 93 -14.48 -15.63 8.31
CA TYR A 93 -13.21 -14.94 8.53
C TYR A 93 -12.10 -15.88 8.98
N ILE A 94 -12.44 -16.89 9.80
CA ILE A 94 -11.53 -17.92 10.27
C ILE A 94 -12.08 -19.30 9.91
N LYS A 95 -11.19 -20.27 9.71
CA LYS A 95 -11.52 -21.69 9.51
C LYS A 95 -10.62 -22.54 10.38
N LYS A 96 -11.12 -23.70 10.80
CA LYS A 96 -10.27 -24.73 11.43
C LYS A 96 -9.60 -25.55 10.34
N GLU A 97 -8.28 -25.65 10.40
CA GLU A 97 -7.49 -26.56 9.58
C GLU A 97 -6.96 -27.66 10.49
N ILE A 98 -7.16 -28.92 10.11
CA ILE A 98 -6.64 -30.07 10.84
C ILE A 98 -5.30 -30.38 10.19
N ASP A 99 -4.20 -30.27 10.93
CA ASP A 99 -2.89 -30.71 10.46
C ASP A 99 -2.90 -32.22 10.28
N LEU A 100 -2.82 -32.66 9.03
CA LEU A 100 -2.77 -34.07 8.66
C LEU A 100 -1.38 -34.69 8.88
N ASP A 101 -0.36 -33.89 9.18
CA ASP A 101 1.02 -34.35 9.37
C ASP A 101 1.31 -34.99 10.75
N ASP A 102 0.36 -34.90 11.69
CA ASP A 102 0.55 -35.42 13.08
C ASP A 102 0.06 -36.85 13.27
N ASP A 103 -0.24 -37.57 12.19
CA ASP A 103 -0.81 -38.92 12.22
C ASP A 103 0.18 -40.04 12.66
N LYS A 104 1.44 -39.67 13.03
CA LYS A 104 2.45 -40.66 13.54
C LYS A 104 2.43 -40.84 15.06
N SER A 105 1.66 -40.08 15.82
CA SER A 105 1.66 -40.13 17.28
C SER A 105 0.32 -40.46 17.96
N GLY A 106 -0.75 -40.79 17.20
CA GLY A 106 -2.01 -41.26 17.79
C GLY A 106 -2.77 -40.25 18.63
N LYS A 107 -2.37 -38.96 18.66
CA LYS A 107 -3.11 -37.87 19.29
C LYS A 107 -3.89 -37.12 18.20
N LYS A 108 -5.22 -37.06 18.37
CA LYS A 108 -6.07 -36.19 17.53
C LYS A 108 -5.50 -34.78 17.52
N GLY A 109 -4.97 -34.36 16.36
CA GLY A 109 -4.42 -33.02 16.18
C GLY A 109 -5.48 -31.98 16.58
N LYS A 110 -5.14 -31.06 17.46
CA LYS A 110 -5.96 -29.89 17.75
C LYS A 110 -6.00 -29.05 16.47
N GLY A 111 -7.17 -28.97 15.82
CA GLY A 111 -7.32 -28.12 14.65
C GLY A 111 -6.93 -26.69 14.96
N LYS A 112 -5.98 -26.14 14.20
CA LYS A 112 -5.52 -24.76 14.32
C LYS A 112 -6.46 -23.84 13.56
N ASN A 113 -6.80 -22.68 14.16
CA ASN A 113 -7.56 -21.65 13.45
C ASN A 113 -6.63 -20.97 12.43
N VAL A 114 -7.10 -20.80 11.19
CA VAL A 114 -6.33 -20.20 10.08
C VAL A 114 -7.13 -19.04 9.50
N LEU A 115 -6.42 -17.96 9.14
CA LEU A 115 -7.01 -16.82 8.46
C LEU A 115 -7.53 -17.22 7.08
N THR A 116 -8.70 -16.70 6.72
CA THR A 116 -9.22 -16.87 5.36
C THR A 116 -8.81 -15.69 4.48
N ALA A 117 -8.88 -15.86 3.16
CA ALA A 117 -8.67 -14.77 2.20
C ALA A 117 -9.60 -13.57 2.45
N LYS A 118 -10.79 -13.81 3.04
CA LYS A 118 -11.73 -12.78 3.45
C LYS A 118 -11.18 -11.94 4.59
N LEU A 119 -10.60 -12.56 5.61
CA LEU A 119 -10.00 -11.83 6.72
C LEU A 119 -8.73 -11.09 6.29
N GLU A 120 -7.87 -11.71 5.47
CA GLU A 120 -6.71 -11.03 4.89
C GLU A 120 -7.10 -9.77 4.10
N SER A 121 -8.19 -9.84 3.32
CA SER A 121 -8.73 -8.68 2.61
C SER A 121 -9.28 -7.62 3.57
N ALA A 122 -9.94 -8.04 4.66
CA ALA A 122 -10.44 -7.13 5.69
C ALA A 122 -9.29 -6.43 6.44
N LEU A 123 -8.18 -7.13 6.71
CA LEU A 123 -6.98 -6.54 7.31
C LEU A 123 -6.37 -5.46 6.42
N ARG A 124 -6.24 -5.73 5.11
CA ARG A 124 -5.73 -4.73 4.15
C ARG A 124 -6.66 -3.51 4.03
N ALA A 125 -7.97 -3.75 3.97
CA ALA A 125 -8.96 -2.68 3.94
C ALA A 125 -8.91 -1.82 5.22
N TYR A 126 -8.79 -2.46 6.37
CA TYR A 126 -8.66 -1.79 7.66
C TYR A 126 -7.36 -0.95 7.73
N ALA A 127 -6.22 -1.50 7.28
CA ALA A 127 -4.97 -0.77 7.20
C ALA A 127 -5.09 0.45 6.26
N LEU A 128 -5.78 0.30 5.13
CA LEU A 128 -6.05 1.40 4.21
C LEU A 128 -6.89 2.50 4.88
N ASP A 129 -7.96 2.15 5.57
CA ASP A 129 -8.82 3.12 6.26
C ASP A 129 -8.10 3.82 7.41
N GLN A 130 -7.24 3.12 8.16
CA GLN A 130 -6.45 3.73 9.23
C GLN A 130 -5.43 4.74 8.72
N ILE A 131 -4.73 4.40 7.65
CA ILE A 131 -3.63 5.22 7.12
C ILE A 131 -4.19 6.35 6.25
N PHE A 132 -5.18 6.05 5.39
CA PHE A 132 -5.69 6.98 4.39
C PHE A 132 -7.11 7.52 4.67
N GLY A 133 -7.79 7.02 5.68
CA GLY A 133 -9.12 7.53 6.08
C GLY A 133 -9.09 9.00 6.46
N LYS A 134 -7.95 9.51 6.93
CA LYS A 134 -7.70 10.92 7.21
C LYS A 134 -7.47 11.74 5.93
N LEU A 135 -6.98 11.14 4.85
CA LEU A 135 -6.71 11.82 3.57
C LEU A 135 -7.97 12.15 2.77
N LYS A 136 -9.09 11.51 3.05
CA LYS A 136 -10.39 11.86 2.43
C LYS A 136 -10.86 13.29 2.71
N LYS A 137 -10.27 13.98 3.69
CA LYS A 137 -10.60 15.38 4.02
C LYS A 137 -9.76 16.41 3.25
N SER A 138 -8.63 16.05 2.68
CA SER A 138 -7.92 16.88 1.72
C SER A 138 -8.41 16.48 0.34
N GLY A 139 -9.14 17.37 -0.34
CA GLY A 139 -9.84 17.08 -1.59
C GLY A 139 -8.99 16.27 -2.57
N VAL A 140 -9.55 15.17 -3.04
CA VAL A 140 -8.97 14.37 -4.12
C VAL A 140 -8.95 15.27 -5.37
N GLY A 141 -7.80 15.92 -5.60
CA GLY A 141 -7.55 16.63 -6.84
C GLY A 141 -7.47 15.61 -7.97
N ASN A 142 -8.34 15.75 -8.96
CA ASN A 142 -8.23 15.08 -10.23
C ASN A 142 -7.05 15.71 -10.97
N HIS A 143 -5.83 15.22 -10.75
CA HIS A 143 -4.64 15.79 -11.35
C HIS A 143 -4.57 15.41 -12.82
N ARG A 144 -4.86 16.40 -13.66
CA ARG A 144 -4.72 16.34 -15.12
C ARG A 144 -3.24 16.35 -15.49
N THR A 145 -2.82 15.40 -16.33
CA THR A 145 -1.50 15.45 -16.97
C THR A 145 -1.55 16.39 -18.16
N THR A 146 -0.63 17.34 -18.24
CA THR A 146 -0.57 18.39 -19.27
C THR A 146 0.07 17.97 -20.60
N LYS A 147 0.31 16.69 -20.87
CA LYS A 147 0.84 16.24 -22.15
C LYS A 147 -0.10 15.29 -22.85
N MET A 148 -0.45 15.68 -24.07
CA MET A 148 -1.20 14.88 -25.04
C MET A 148 -0.39 13.68 -25.53
N GLY A 149 -1.04 12.55 -25.75
CA GLY A 149 -0.42 11.36 -26.32
C GLY A 149 -1.46 10.29 -26.63
N VAL A 150 -1.15 9.39 -27.54
CA VAL A 150 -2.01 8.26 -27.95
C VAL A 150 -2.11 7.27 -26.79
N GLY A 151 -3.24 7.23 -26.05
CA GLY A 151 -3.50 6.35 -24.92
C GLY A 151 -4.75 5.50 -25.12
N ASP A 152 -4.87 4.42 -24.34
CA ASP A 152 -5.92 3.39 -24.49
C ASP A 152 -7.28 3.76 -23.86
N GLU A 153 -7.39 4.83 -23.08
CA GLU A 153 -8.66 5.24 -22.45
C GLU A 153 -9.13 6.60 -22.97
N ARG A 154 -10.36 6.63 -23.47
CA ARG A 154 -11.07 7.82 -23.89
C ARG A 154 -11.52 8.60 -22.66
N ASP A 155 -11.12 9.85 -22.54
CA ASP A 155 -11.39 10.68 -21.34
C ASP A 155 -12.63 11.57 -21.51
N GLY A 156 -13.28 11.50 -22.67
CA GLY A 156 -14.47 12.30 -22.99
C GLY A 156 -14.19 13.79 -23.19
N GLU A 157 -12.94 14.26 -23.11
CA GLU A 157 -12.57 15.61 -23.51
C GLU A 157 -12.29 15.63 -25.03
N ASN A 158 -12.98 16.50 -25.74
CA ASN A 158 -12.89 16.65 -27.19
C ASN A 158 -12.08 17.91 -27.51
N ARG A 159 -11.22 17.84 -28.54
CA ARG A 159 -10.56 19.00 -29.13
C ARG A 159 -10.62 18.95 -30.64
N SER A 160 -10.36 20.09 -31.29
CA SER A 160 -10.23 20.14 -32.76
C SER A 160 -9.02 19.30 -33.23
N PHE A 161 -9.18 18.66 -34.36
CA PHE A 161 -8.15 17.90 -35.06
C PHE A 161 -6.92 18.77 -35.36
N GLN A 162 -5.74 18.18 -35.19
CA GLN A 162 -4.47 18.78 -35.63
C GLN A 162 -3.71 17.82 -36.50
N TYR A 163 -2.99 18.35 -37.49
CA TYR A 163 -2.19 17.52 -38.41
C TYR A 163 -1.17 16.67 -37.61
N GLY A 164 -1.25 15.34 -37.81
CA GLY A 164 -0.46 14.36 -37.05
C GLY A 164 -1.23 13.57 -35.99
N ASP A 165 -2.50 13.89 -35.76
CA ASP A 165 -3.38 13.09 -34.91
C ASP A 165 -3.70 11.74 -35.54
N ASP A 166 -3.89 10.72 -34.72
CA ASP A 166 -4.31 9.39 -35.18
C ASP A 166 -5.79 9.42 -35.58
N LEU A 167 -6.07 9.01 -36.80
CA LEU A 167 -7.43 8.92 -37.34
C LEU A 167 -8.35 8.02 -36.48
N ALA A 168 -7.80 7.05 -35.78
CA ALA A 168 -8.55 6.18 -34.88
C ALA A 168 -9.14 6.92 -33.64
N THR A 169 -8.62 8.12 -33.36
CA THR A 169 -9.08 8.93 -32.20
C THR A 169 -10.16 9.95 -32.60
N ILE A 170 -10.55 10.02 -33.88
CA ILE A 170 -11.58 10.93 -34.32
C ILE A 170 -12.95 10.53 -33.79
N ASN A 171 -13.61 11.47 -33.08
CA ASN A 171 -15.00 11.34 -32.67
C ASN A 171 -15.91 11.70 -33.81
N MET A 172 -16.30 10.68 -34.60
CA MET A 172 -17.15 10.89 -35.78
C MET A 172 -18.51 11.52 -35.45
N THR A 173 -19.06 11.23 -34.27
CA THR A 173 -20.37 11.78 -33.85
C THR A 173 -20.31 13.29 -33.66
N GLU A 174 -19.32 13.77 -32.91
CA GLU A 174 -19.13 15.21 -32.70
C GLU A 174 -18.62 15.92 -33.95
N SER A 175 -17.80 15.26 -34.77
CA SER A 175 -17.34 15.80 -36.04
C SER A 175 -18.49 16.00 -37.05
N LEU A 176 -19.39 15.03 -37.17
CA LEU A 176 -20.57 15.15 -38.02
C LEU A 176 -21.53 16.24 -37.54
N LYS A 177 -21.68 16.37 -36.23
CA LYS A 177 -22.48 17.43 -35.59
C LYS A 177 -21.90 18.82 -35.91
N ASN A 178 -20.58 18.99 -35.83
CA ASN A 178 -19.93 20.23 -36.26
C ASN A 178 -20.13 20.53 -37.75
N ALA A 179 -19.97 19.52 -38.61
CA ALA A 179 -20.22 19.66 -40.03
C ALA A 179 -21.68 20.10 -40.31
N GLN A 180 -22.66 19.57 -39.60
CA GLN A 180 -24.07 19.99 -39.71
C GLN A 180 -24.29 21.42 -39.22
N ILE A 181 -23.60 21.83 -38.18
CA ILE A 181 -23.69 23.20 -37.65
C ILE A 181 -23.08 24.20 -38.66
N ASN A 182 -21.93 23.84 -39.25
CA ASN A 182 -21.18 24.73 -40.12
C ASN A 182 -21.76 24.81 -41.55
N ASN A 183 -22.25 23.67 -42.11
CA ASN A 183 -22.65 23.58 -43.51
C ASN A 183 -24.16 23.37 -43.71
N GLY A 184 -24.92 23.14 -42.62
CA GLY A 184 -26.35 22.83 -42.68
C GLY A 184 -26.63 21.36 -43.01
N ILE A 185 -27.91 20.96 -42.83
CA ILE A 185 -28.34 19.55 -43.01
C ILE A 185 -28.42 19.16 -44.50
N ALA A 186 -28.64 20.12 -45.40
CA ALA A 186 -28.84 19.88 -46.82
C ALA A 186 -27.54 19.67 -47.59
N ASP A 187 -26.40 20.16 -47.12
CA ASP A 187 -25.08 20.00 -47.77
C ASP A 187 -24.06 19.51 -46.73
N LEU A 188 -24.22 18.27 -46.32
CA LEU A 188 -23.34 17.66 -45.35
C LEU A 188 -21.96 17.39 -45.97
N ARG A 189 -21.02 18.30 -45.77
CA ARG A 189 -19.61 18.15 -46.14
C ARG A 189 -18.78 18.13 -44.86
N LEU A 190 -17.95 17.11 -44.68
CA LEU A 190 -17.01 17.01 -43.57
C LEU A 190 -15.69 17.68 -44.01
N THR A 191 -15.30 18.73 -43.35
CA THR A 191 -14.01 19.41 -43.53
C THR A 191 -13.06 19.16 -42.36
N GLU A 192 -11.77 19.41 -42.57
CA GLU A 192 -10.77 19.23 -41.51
C GLU A 192 -11.09 20.03 -40.24
N ASN A 193 -11.70 21.21 -40.40
CA ASN A 193 -12.10 22.08 -39.28
C ASN A 193 -13.28 21.51 -38.46
N ASP A 194 -14.04 20.57 -39.04
CA ASP A 194 -15.17 19.94 -38.38
C ASP A 194 -14.72 18.74 -37.53
N LEU A 195 -13.50 18.23 -37.78
CA LEU A 195 -12.99 17.04 -37.15
C LEU A 195 -12.70 17.30 -35.64
N ILE A 196 -13.30 16.47 -34.83
CA ILE A 196 -13.10 16.45 -33.37
C ILE A 196 -12.36 15.17 -33.01
N VAL A 197 -11.32 15.32 -32.23
CA VAL A 197 -10.53 14.20 -31.70
C VAL A 197 -10.80 14.04 -30.21
N GLU A 198 -11.09 12.83 -29.79
CA GLU A 198 -11.14 12.50 -28.38
C GLU A 198 -9.71 12.50 -27.81
N GLU A 199 -9.48 13.33 -26.79
CA GLU A 199 -8.20 13.28 -26.08
C GLU A 199 -8.06 11.97 -25.33
N THR A 200 -7.06 11.20 -25.73
CA THR A 200 -6.68 9.99 -25.03
C THR A 200 -5.54 10.33 -24.08
N LYS A 201 -5.78 10.17 -22.79
CA LYS A 201 -4.73 10.35 -21.78
C LYS A 201 -3.95 9.06 -21.61
N HIS A 202 -2.64 9.14 -21.78
CA HIS A 202 -1.76 8.07 -21.35
C HIS A 202 -1.83 7.96 -19.82
N LYS A 203 -2.63 7.05 -19.32
CA LYS A 203 -2.46 6.59 -17.94
C LYS A 203 -1.20 5.73 -17.90
N ALA A 204 -0.09 6.36 -17.57
CA ALA A 204 1.17 5.66 -17.43
C ALA A 204 1.01 4.52 -16.40
N GLN A 205 1.17 3.29 -16.84
CA GLN A 205 1.18 2.12 -15.95
C GLN A 205 2.49 2.12 -15.16
N MET A 206 2.39 1.95 -13.85
CA MET A 206 3.53 1.91 -12.93
C MET A 206 3.82 0.49 -12.48
N SER A 207 5.09 0.10 -12.46
CA SER A 207 5.55 -1.10 -11.77
C SER A 207 6.33 -0.70 -10.53
N THR A 208 5.82 -1.09 -9.37
CA THR A 208 6.43 -0.79 -8.07
C THR A 208 6.93 -2.07 -7.43
N VAL A 209 8.17 -2.07 -6.94
CA VAL A 209 8.66 -3.07 -5.99
C VAL A 209 8.72 -2.42 -4.62
N LEU A 210 8.01 -3.00 -3.66
CA LEU A 210 8.07 -2.63 -2.26
C LEU A 210 9.04 -3.55 -1.54
N MET A 211 10.15 -2.99 -1.04
CA MET A 211 11.16 -3.67 -0.25
C MET A 211 10.89 -3.42 1.24
N ILE A 212 10.78 -4.46 2.03
CA ILE A 212 10.55 -4.36 3.48
C ILE A 212 11.73 -4.99 4.20
N ASP A 213 12.37 -4.22 5.04
CA ASP A 213 13.42 -4.69 5.94
C ASP A 213 12.81 -5.56 7.05
N ILE A 214 13.35 -6.77 7.21
CA ILE A 214 12.98 -7.71 8.28
C ILE A 214 14.17 -8.06 9.17
N SER A 215 15.21 -7.24 9.13
CA SER A 215 16.38 -7.39 9.99
C SER A 215 16.04 -7.18 11.46
N HIS A 216 16.92 -7.66 12.33
CA HIS A 216 16.71 -7.63 13.77
C HIS A 216 16.52 -6.22 14.34
N SER A 217 17.12 -5.19 13.71
CA SER A 217 16.98 -3.78 14.11
C SER A 217 15.54 -3.25 14.06
N MET A 218 14.68 -3.88 13.24
CA MET A 218 13.25 -3.51 13.14
C MET A 218 12.43 -3.76 14.42
N ILE A 219 12.99 -4.43 15.43
CA ILE A 219 12.38 -4.65 16.75
C ILE A 219 13.33 -4.31 17.92
N LEU A 220 14.50 -3.71 17.65
CA LEU A 220 15.44 -3.33 18.70
C LEU A 220 14.96 -2.11 19.50
N TYR A 221 15.51 -1.99 20.72
CA TYR A 221 15.29 -0.86 21.63
C TYR A 221 13.85 -0.68 22.12
N GLY A 222 13.03 -1.76 22.09
CA GLY A 222 11.65 -1.71 22.57
C GLY A 222 10.67 -1.02 21.62
N GLU A 223 11.12 -0.68 20.40
CA GLU A 223 10.26 -0.13 19.36
C GLU A 223 9.86 -1.21 18.36
N ASP A 224 8.56 -1.38 18.16
CA ASP A 224 8.02 -2.23 17.09
C ASP A 224 7.90 -1.42 15.80
N ARG A 225 8.90 -1.53 14.92
CA ARG A 225 8.94 -0.84 13.63
C ARG A 225 8.34 -1.69 12.50
N ILE A 226 8.28 -3.01 12.69
CA ILE A 226 7.76 -3.90 11.65
C ILE A 226 6.23 -3.81 11.51
N THR A 227 5.50 -3.63 12.58
CA THR A 227 4.03 -3.52 12.52
C THR A 227 3.56 -2.30 11.73
N PRO A 228 4.07 -1.07 11.93
CA PRO A 228 3.78 0.06 11.05
C PRO A 228 4.18 -0.19 9.60
N ALA A 229 5.34 -0.81 9.35
CA ALA A 229 5.77 -1.15 7.99
C ALA A 229 4.79 -2.13 7.30
N LYS A 230 4.33 -3.17 8.01
CA LYS A 230 3.30 -4.09 7.53
C LYS A 230 1.98 -3.38 7.21
N LYS A 231 1.50 -2.52 8.11
CA LYS A 231 0.26 -1.75 7.90
C LYS A 231 0.34 -0.90 6.64
N VAL A 232 1.42 -0.18 6.46
CA VAL A 232 1.64 0.65 5.28
C VAL A 232 1.74 -0.18 4.01
N ALA A 233 2.45 -1.29 4.04
CA ALA A 233 2.53 -2.22 2.92
C ALA A 233 1.15 -2.76 2.52
N MET A 234 0.34 -3.21 3.49
CA MET A 234 -1.03 -3.66 3.27
C MET A 234 -1.93 -2.57 2.69
N ALA A 235 -1.83 -1.35 3.23
CA ALA A 235 -2.60 -0.21 2.77
C ALA A 235 -2.23 0.19 1.33
N LEU A 236 -0.93 0.24 1.00
CA LEU A 236 -0.45 0.57 -0.35
C LEU A 236 -0.91 -0.47 -1.37
N VAL A 237 -0.82 -1.75 -1.03
CA VAL A 237 -1.31 -2.85 -1.90
C VAL A 237 -2.80 -2.72 -2.17
N GLU A 238 -3.59 -2.47 -1.14
CA GLU A 238 -5.04 -2.34 -1.27
C GLU A 238 -5.42 -1.09 -2.08
N LEU A 239 -4.72 0.02 -1.87
CA LEU A 239 -4.88 1.24 -2.65
C LEU A 239 -4.61 1.00 -4.14
N ILE A 240 -3.46 0.39 -4.47
CA ILE A 240 -3.08 0.13 -5.86
C ILE A 240 -4.11 -0.78 -6.52
N LYS A 241 -4.53 -1.85 -5.85
CA LYS A 241 -5.55 -2.76 -6.39
C LYS A 241 -6.89 -2.10 -6.64
N ARG A 242 -7.33 -1.18 -5.77
CA ARG A 242 -8.63 -0.51 -5.91
C ARG A 242 -8.60 0.66 -6.87
N LYS A 243 -7.61 1.54 -6.73
CA LYS A 243 -7.56 2.82 -7.46
C LYS A 243 -6.79 2.73 -8.77
N TYR A 244 -5.81 1.82 -8.85
CA TYR A 244 -4.89 1.70 -9.98
C TYR A 244 -4.73 0.25 -10.48
N PRO A 245 -5.81 -0.39 -10.96
CA PRO A 245 -5.80 -1.83 -11.27
C PRO A 245 -4.85 -2.22 -12.41
N LYS A 246 -4.40 -1.26 -13.23
CA LYS A 246 -3.41 -1.48 -14.30
C LYS A 246 -1.96 -1.38 -13.80
N ASP A 247 -1.74 -0.87 -12.59
CA ASP A 247 -0.41 -0.80 -11.97
C ASP A 247 -0.06 -2.13 -11.32
N SER A 248 1.22 -2.47 -11.30
CA SER A 248 1.69 -3.70 -10.64
C SER A 248 2.49 -3.37 -9.38
N ILE A 249 2.28 -4.16 -8.34
CA ILE A 249 3.08 -4.12 -7.12
C ILE A 249 3.58 -5.52 -6.80
N ASP A 250 4.89 -5.63 -6.64
CA ASP A 250 5.57 -6.82 -6.15
C ASP A 250 6.19 -6.48 -4.79
N ILE A 251 6.21 -7.45 -3.89
CA ILE A 251 6.72 -7.26 -2.52
C ILE A 251 7.89 -8.19 -2.32
N ILE A 252 8.96 -7.64 -1.80
CA ILE A 252 10.12 -8.39 -1.37
C ILE A 252 10.47 -8.05 0.07
N VAL A 253 11.01 -9.00 0.77
CA VAL A 253 11.61 -8.80 2.08
C VAL A 253 13.10 -9.03 1.98
N PHE A 254 13.85 -8.35 2.83
CA PHE A 254 15.30 -8.51 2.87
C PHE A 254 15.84 -8.51 4.30
N GLY A 255 16.80 -9.36 4.51
CA GLY A 255 17.58 -9.54 5.73
C GLY A 255 19.00 -9.88 5.31
N ASN A 256 19.56 -11.06 5.65
CA ASN A 256 20.83 -11.52 5.08
C ASN A 256 20.75 -11.76 3.56
N GLU A 257 19.62 -12.24 3.11
CA GLU A 257 19.26 -12.42 1.70
C GLU A 257 17.94 -11.68 1.42
N ALA A 258 17.51 -11.70 0.16
CA ALA A 258 16.24 -11.11 -0.25
C ALA A 258 15.39 -12.16 -0.99
N TRP A 259 14.08 -12.14 -0.76
CA TRP A 259 13.14 -13.03 -1.46
C TRP A 259 11.78 -12.36 -1.66
N PRO A 260 11.07 -12.74 -2.73
CA PRO A 260 9.73 -12.23 -2.98
C PRO A 260 8.73 -12.92 -2.04
N ILE A 261 7.71 -12.16 -1.64
CA ILE A 261 6.58 -12.67 -0.87
C ILE A 261 5.27 -12.39 -1.59
N LYS A 262 4.26 -13.21 -1.32
CA LYS A 262 2.91 -12.97 -1.84
C LYS A 262 2.20 -11.93 -0.96
N ILE A 263 1.27 -11.21 -1.55
CA ILE A 263 0.46 -10.21 -0.83
C ILE A 263 -0.28 -10.82 0.38
N LYS A 264 -0.70 -12.06 0.30
CA LYS A 264 -1.35 -12.78 1.39
C LYS A 264 -0.42 -13.01 2.59
N ASP A 265 0.90 -13.05 2.36
CA ASP A 265 1.89 -13.34 3.40
C ASP A 265 2.25 -12.08 4.22
N LEU A 266 1.82 -10.89 3.79
CA LEU A 266 2.09 -9.62 4.49
C LEU A 266 1.68 -9.60 5.97
N PRO A 267 0.48 -10.04 6.37
CA PRO A 267 0.09 -10.06 7.77
C PRO A 267 1.00 -10.92 8.65
N TYR A 268 1.58 -11.97 8.07
CA TYR A 268 2.39 -12.97 8.78
C TYR A 268 3.89 -12.62 8.86
N LEU A 269 4.30 -11.44 8.36
CA LEU A 269 5.70 -11.03 8.43
C LEU A 269 6.17 -10.94 9.87
N LYS A 270 7.27 -11.63 10.13
CA LYS A 270 8.03 -11.58 11.38
C LYS A 270 9.45 -11.10 11.10
N VAL A 271 10.00 -10.38 12.05
CA VAL A 271 11.42 -10.03 12.05
C VAL A 271 12.23 -11.27 12.39
N GLY A 272 13.31 -11.49 11.67
CA GLY A 272 14.24 -12.58 11.95
C GLY A 272 15.57 -12.11 12.54
N PRO A 273 16.44 -13.03 12.95
CA PRO A 273 17.77 -12.74 13.43
C PRO A 273 18.71 -12.39 12.26
N TYR A 274 18.28 -11.48 11.40
CA TYR A 274 18.98 -11.14 10.17
C TYR A 274 19.71 -9.80 10.30
N HIS A 275 20.81 -9.69 9.56
CA HIS A 275 21.45 -8.43 9.25
C HIS A 275 20.78 -7.77 8.04
N THR A 276 21.02 -6.46 7.85
CA THR A 276 20.43 -5.70 6.75
C THR A 276 21.30 -5.77 5.50
N ASN A 277 20.92 -6.59 4.53
CA ASN A 277 21.57 -6.68 3.22
C ASN A 277 20.78 -5.91 2.16
N THR A 278 20.95 -4.60 2.15
CA THR A 278 20.30 -3.70 1.17
C THR A 278 20.71 -4.02 -0.26
N VAL A 279 21.95 -4.50 -0.47
CA VAL A 279 22.47 -4.87 -1.80
C VAL A 279 21.63 -6.00 -2.41
N ALA A 280 21.42 -7.08 -1.66
CA ALA A 280 20.62 -8.21 -2.12
C ALA A 280 19.16 -7.79 -2.43
N GLY A 281 18.58 -6.94 -1.57
CA GLY A 281 17.25 -6.39 -1.81
C GLY A 281 17.15 -5.61 -3.11
N LEU A 282 18.10 -4.71 -3.35
CA LEU A 282 18.14 -3.89 -4.58
C LEU A 282 18.40 -4.73 -5.84
N GLU A 283 19.24 -5.75 -5.77
CA GLU A 283 19.49 -6.67 -6.88
C GLU A 283 18.18 -7.37 -7.29
N LEU A 284 17.51 -7.98 -6.32
CA LEU A 284 16.25 -8.68 -6.57
C LEU A 284 15.16 -7.72 -7.09
N ALA A 285 15.05 -6.52 -6.49
CA ALA A 285 14.07 -5.52 -6.94
C ALA A 285 14.31 -5.09 -8.39
N MET A 286 15.56 -4.80 -8.76
CA MET A 286 15.92 -4.44 -10.13
C MET A 286 15.65 -5.60 -11.10
N ASP A 287 15.94 -6.83 -10.73
CA ASP A 287 15.69 -8.01 -11.57
C ASP A 287 14.19 -8.24 -11.81
N ILE A 288 13.36 -8.05 -10.79
CA ILE A 288 11.90 -8.08 -10.95
C ILE A 288 11.44 -7.00 -11.92
N LEU A 289 11.88 -5.75 -11.71
CA LEU A 289 11.47 -4.62 -12.53
C LEU A 289 11.96 -4.70 -13.98
N ARG A 290 13.14 -5.28 -14.23
CA ARG A 290 13.65 -5.49 -15.60
C ARG A 290 12.71 -6.37 -16.42
N ARG A 291 12.07 -7.35 -15.82
CA ARG A 291 11.15 -8.29 -16.47
C ARG A 291 9.76 -7.68 -16.73
N LYS A 292 9.43 -6.55 -16.09
CA LYS A 292 8.16 -5.85 -16.32
C LYS A 292 8.19 -5.06 -17.61
N ARG A 293 7.08 -5.11 -18.36
CA ARG A 293 6.92 -4.38 -19.63
C ARG A 293 6.64 -2.89 -19.44
N ASN A 294 6.13 -2.48 -18.27
CA ASN A 294 5.79 -1.10 -17.99
C ASN A 294 7.02 -0.20 -18.05
N THR A 295 6.86 0.97 -18.66
CA THR A 295 7.94 1.96 -18.82
C THR A 295 8.31 2.63 -17.51
N ASN A 296 7.28 2.91 -16.68
CA ASN A 296 7.49 3.56 -15.39
C ASN A 296 7.73 2.51 -14.32
N LYS A 297 8.86 2.62 -13.68
CA LYS A 297 9.33 1.67 -12.66
C LYS A 297 9.81 2.44 -11.45
N GLN A 298 9.57 1.91 -10.25
CA GLN A 298 10.09 2.49 -9.02
C GLN A 298 10.31 1.43 -7.95
N ILE A 299 11.18 1.75 -7.00
CA ILE A 299 11.41 0.97 -5.80
C ILE A 299 11.02 1.82 -4.60
N PHE A 300 10.20 1.26 -3.73
CA PHE A 300 9.94 1.77 -2.39
C PHE A 300 10.66 0.89 -1.38
N MET A 301 11.47 1.48 -0.54
CA MET A 301 12.24 0.77 0.48
C MET A 301 11.84 1.27 1.86
N ILE A 302 11.35 0.36 2.70
CA ILE A 302 11.03 0.62 4.11
C ILE A 302 12.11 -0.07 4.93
N THR A 303 12.88 0.71 5.69
CA THR A 303 14.01 0.22 6.49
C THR A 303 14.21 1.12 7.71
N ASP A 304 14.89 0.63 8.71
CA ASP A 304 15.42 1.45 9.80
C ASP A 304 16.82 2.01 9.48
N GLY A 305 17.40 1.63 8.34
CA GLY A 305 18.40 2.39 7.62
C GLY A 305 19.82 1.87 7.60
N LYS A 306 20.30 1.01 8.50
CA LYS A 306 21.70 0.64 8.55
C LYS A 306 22.04 -0.62 7.75
N PRO A 307 22.68 -0.52 6.56
CA PRO A 307 23.19 -1.70 5.89
C PRO A 307 24.35 -2.28 6.73
N SER A 308 24.26 -3.57 7.05
CA SER A 308 25.22 -4.25 7.93
C SER A 308 25.71 -5.59 7.39
N CYS A 309 25.28 -5.96 6.17
CA CYS A 309 25.65 -7.23 5.57
C CYS A 309 25.71 -7.13 4.04
N ILE A 310 26.67 -7.85 3.44
CA ILE A 310 26.75 -8.10 1.99
C ILE A 310 27.16 -9.55 1.75
N LYS A 311 26.80 -10.11 0.60
CA LYS A 311 27.29 -11.40 0.13
C LYS A 311 28.53 -11.20 -0.73
N LEU A 312 29.63 -11.85 -0.36
CA LEU A 312 30.86 -11.80 -1.11
C LEU A 312 30.81 -12.72 -2.35
N PRO A 313 31.68 -12.52 -3.35
CA PRO A 313 31.78 -13.43 -4.50
C PRO A 313 32.10 -14.88 -4.11
N SER A 314 32.74 -15.09 -2.96
CA SER A 314 32.97 -16.43 -2.38
C SER A 314 31.67 -17.16 -1.97
N GLY A 315 30.55 -16.44 -1.88
CA GLY A 315 29.27 -16.94 -1.34
C GLY A 315 29.11 -16.70 0.16
N GLU A 316 30.14 -16.29 0.86
CA GLU A 316 30.12 -15.97 2.29
C GLU A 316 29.49 -14.60 2.57
N PHE A 317 28.92 -14.45 3.78
CA PHE A 317 28.37 -13.17 4.22
C PHE A 317 29.41 -12.38 5.00
N TYR A 318 29.77 -11.21 4.48
CA TYR A 318 30.51 -10.20 5.24
C TYR A 318 29.53 -9.37 6.05
N LYS A 319 29.73 -9.33 7.36
CA LYS A 319 28.83 -8.69 8.34
C LYS A 319 29.60 -7.72 9.20
N ASN A 320 29.08 -6.52 9.38
CA ASN A 320 29.61 -5.54 10.31
C ASN A 320 28.45 -4.82 11.02
N SER A 321 28.31 -5.09 12.32
CA SER A 321 27.29 -4.45 13.15
C SER A 321 27.74 -3.15 13.80
N ASN A 322 29.06 -2.83 13.73
CA ASN A 322 29.65 -1.65 14.36
C ASN A 322 29.75 -0.49 13.36
N GLY A 323 28.88 0.50 13.50
CA GLY A 323 28.91 1.69 12.65
C GLY A 323 28.54 1.42 11.17
N LEU A 324 28.82 2.37 10.30
CA LEU A 324 28.69 2.24 8.86
C LEU A 324 30.04 1.73 8.30
N ASP A 325 30.00 0.57 7.66
CA ASP A 325 31.17 -0.03 7.01
C ASP A 325 31.36 0.50 5.60
N GLU A 326 32.55 0.98 5.27
CA GLU A 326 32.83 1.59 3.99
C GLU A 326 32.63 0.63 2.80
N THR A 327 32.97 -0.64 2.98
CA THR A 327 32.82 -1.66 1.94
C THR A 327 31.33 -1.91 1.66
N ILE A 328 30.52 -2.06 2.71
CA ILE A 328 29.09 -2.27 2.59
C ILE A 328 28.40 -1.04 1.99
N VAL A 329 28.75 0.16 2.48
CA VAL A 329 28.22 1.43 1.97
C VAL A 329 28.53 1.60 0.50
N THR A 330 29.81 1.37 0.09
CA THR A 330 30.22 1.48 -1.31
C THR A 330 29.42 0.54 -2.22
N GLN A 331 29.17 -0.70 -1.80
CA GLN A 331 28.37 -1.64 -2.57
C GLN A 331 26.90 -1.17 -2.68
N CYS A 332 26.33 -0.63 -1.61
CA CYS A 332 24.96 -0.05 -1.65
C CYS A 332 24.90 1.14 -2.64
N LEU A 333 25.88 2.04 -2.61
CA LEU A 333 25.95 3.19 -3.52
C LEU A 333 26.12 2.75 -4.98
N ASN A 334 26.92 1.72 -5.24
CA ASN A 334 27.06 1.14 -6.58
C ASN A 334 25.74 0.59 -7.11
N LYS A 335 24.91 -0.07 -6.25
CA LYS A 335 23.58 -0.55 -6.64
C LYS A 335 22.61 0.59 -6.85
N ALA A 336 22.66 1.64 -6.04
CA ALA A 336 21.88 2.86 -6.24
C ALA A 336 22.19 3.52 -7.59
N ALA A 337 23.48 3.62 -7.96
CA ALA A 337 23.91 4.11 -9.27
C ALA A 337 23.44 3.19 -10.42
N GLN A 338 23.45 1.88 -10.22
CA GLN A 338 22.94 0.93 -11.21
C GLN A 338 21.43 1.10 -11.43
N ALA A 339 20.65 1.25 -10.37
CA ALA A 339 19.19 1.53 -10.46
C ALA A 339 18.94 2.85 -11.21
N ARG A 340 19.72 3.90 -10.95
CA ARG A 340 19.65 5.16 -11.70
C ARG A 340 19.91 4.97 -13.21
N LYS A 341 20.95 4.20 -13.59
CA LYS A 341 21.24 3.90 -15.01
C LYS A 341 20.07 3.17 -15.69
N LEU A 342 19.32 2.38 -14.93
CA LEU A 342 18.11 1.69 -15.38
C LEU A 342 16.86 2.58 -15.35
N LYS A 343 16.98 3.86 -14.97
CA LYS A 343 15.89 4.81 -14.79
C LYS A 343 14.85 4.32 -13.75
N ILE A 344 15.32 3.66 -12.71
CA ILE A 344 14.49 3.18 -11.59
C ILE A 344 14.76 4.08 -10.38
N PRO A 345 13.92 5.07 -10.07
CA PRO A 345 14.04 5.85 -8.85
C PRO A 345 13.79 4.98 -7.63
N ILE A 346 14.56 5.23 -6.57
CA ILE A 346 14.40 4.61 -5.26
C ILE A 346 13.87 5.67 -4.31
N THR A 347 12.76 5.39 -3.66
CA THR A 347 12.27 6.19 -2.54
C THR A 347 12.48 5.40 -1.25
N THR A 348 13.30 5.93 -0.36
CA THR A 348 13.61 5.33 0.93
C THR A 348 12.74 5.95 2.02
N PHE A 349 12.00 5.13 2.73
CA PHE A 349 11.22 5.49 3.91
C PHE A 349 11.95 4.94 5.13
N MET A 350 12.61 5.85 5.85
CA MET A 350 13.42 5.51 7.01
C MET A 350 12.64 5.76 8.29
N ILE A 351 12.48 4.72 9.10
CA ILE A 351 11.69 4.76 10.33
C ILE A 351 12.55 5.17 11.56
N ALA A 352 13.88 5.21 11.41
CA ALA A 352 14.79 5.59 12.47
C ALA A 352 15.25 7.04 12.38
N GLN A 353 15.55 7.67 13.53
CA GLN A 353 16.03 9.04 13.63
C GLN A 353 17.54 9.12 14.02
N ASP A 354 18.33 8.16 13.57
CA ASP A 354 19.77 8.15 13.87
C ASP A 354 20.53 9.13 12.92
N PRO A 355 21.26 10.12 13.45
CA PRO A 355 22.00 11.08 12.64
C PRO A 355 23.08 10.46 11.72
N TYR A 356 23.72 9.37 12.16
CA TYR A 356 24.72 8.68 11.32
C TYR A 356 24.10 8.00 10.12
N LEU A 357 22.92 7.43 10.29
CA LEU A 357 22.17 6.81 9.20
C LEU A 357 21.66 7.84 8.20
N ARG A 358 21.35 9.05 8.67
CA ARG A 358 20.92 10.15 7.81
C ARG A 358 21.97 10.47 6.76
N GLN A 359 23.25 10.57 7.14
CA GLN A 359 24.32 10.81 6.19
C GLN A 359 24.41 9.72 5.10
N PHE A 360 24.28 8.46 5.47
CA PHE A 360 24.23 7.36 4.50
C PHE A 360 23.04 7.50 3.54
N VAL A 361 21.86 7.75 4.07
CA VAL A 361 20.63 7.89 3.27
C VAL A 361 20.72 9.08 2.32
N ASP A 362 21.33 10.19 2.74
CA ASP A 362 21.53 11.36 1.89
C ASP A 362 22.47 11.02 0.72
N LEU A 363 23.60 10.33 0.97
CA LEU A 363 24.53 9.88 -0.07
C LEU A 363 23.85 8.88 -1.02
N PHE A 364 23.12 7.91 -0.48
CA PHE A 364 22.39 6.90 -1.26
C PHE A 364 21.36 7.53 -2.17
N THR A 365 20.60 8.49 -1.64
CA THR A 365 19.57 9.22 -2.36
C THR A 365 20.16 10.10 -3.45
N ALA A 366 21.25 10.80 -3.16
CA ALA A 366 21.97 11.61 -4.16
C ALA A 366 22.51 10.73 -5.30
N GLN A 367 23.05 9.55 -4.98
CA GLN A 367 23.60 8.62 -5.97
C GLN A 367 22.53 8.05 -6.92
N ASN A 368 21.34 7.76 -6.41
CA ASN A 368 20.22 7.27 -7.22
C ASN A 368 19.42 8.40 -7.88
N GLN A 369 19.52 9.64 -7.40
CA GLN A 369 18.62 10.78 -7.69
C GLN A 369 17.15 10.45 -7.32
N GLY A 370 16.99 9.65 -6.29
CA GLY A 370 15.71 9.28 -5.73
C GLY A 370 15.21 10.26 -4.67
N LYS A 371 14.52 9.73 -3.67
CA LYS A 371 14.01 10.49 -2.52
C LYS A 371 14.26 9.74 -1.23
N ALA A 372 14.35 10.47 -0.14
CA ALA A 372 14.35 9.89 1.19
C ALA A 372 13.36 10.65 2.08
N PHE A 373 12.61 9.90 2.86
CA PHE A 373 11.71 10.44 3.87
C PHE A 373 12.12 9.87 5.23
N LEU A 374 12.47 10.77 6.12
CA LEU A 374 12.71 10.45 7.51
C LEU A 374 11.40 10.61 8.25
N THR A 375 10.83 9.55 8.71
CA THR A 375 9.51 9.58 9.33
C THR A 375 9.51 8.83 10.65
N GLY A 376 8.71 9.32 11.59
CA GLY A 376 8.33 8.51 12.74
C GLY A 376 7.29 7.45 12.35
N LEU A 377 6.96 6.58 13.28
CA LEU A 377 6.00 5.49 13.07
C LEU A 377 4.61 5.96 12.61
N SER A 378 4.22 7.20 12.92
CA SER A 378 2.87 7.74 12.65
C SER A 378 2.71 8.43 11.28
N GLY A 379 3.77 8.85 10.59
CA GLY A 379 3.70 9.60 9.33
C GLY A 379 4.01 8.79 8.07
N LEU A 380 4.47 7.56 8.24
CA LEU A 380 4.98 6.72 7.15
C LEU A 380 3.97 6.51 6.01
N GLY A 381 2.72 6.23 6.33
CA GLY A 381 1.70 5.94 5.33
C GLY A 381 1.34 7.13 4.45
N GLU A 382 1.25 8.31 5.04
CA GLU A 382 0.93 9.54 4.31
C GLU A 382 2.04 9.89 3.29
N MET A 383 3.30 9.76 3.71
CA MET A 383 4.45 10.04 2.85
C MET A 383 4.57 9.07 1.68
N ILE A 384 4.38 7.77 1.93
CA ILE A 384 4.41 6.74 0.87
C ILE A 384 3.32 7.00 -0.17
N PHE A 385 2.11 7.34 0.28
CA PHE A 385 1.00 7.61 -0.61
C PHE A 385 1.23 8.85 -1.47
N GLU A 386 1.62 9.98 -0.85
CA GLU A 386 1.92 11.20 -1.59
C GLU A 386 3.02 10.99 -2.62
N ASP A 387 4.07 10.25 -2.27
CA ASP A 387 5.15 9.98 -3.20
C ASP A 387 4.69 9.05 -4.32
N TYR A 388 3.87 8.04 -4.04
CA TYR A 388 3.30 7.17 -5.05
C TYR A 388 2.46 7.96 -6.07
N GLU A 389 1.57 8.83 -5.62
CA GLU A 389 0.77 9.67 -6.51
C GLU A 389 1.63 10.66 -7.31
N LYS A 390 2.60 11.34 -6.66
CA LYS A 390 3.52 12.28 -7.31
C LYS A 390 4.39 11.61 -8.37
N ASN A 391 4.89 10.42 -8.12
CA ASN A 391 5.74 9.68 -9.08
C ASN A 391 4.94 9.17 -10.28
N ARG A 392 3.65 8.87 -10.07
CA ARG A 392 2.74 8.46 -11.15
C ARG A 392 2.43 9.60 -12.12
N ILE A 393 2.47 10.84 -11.65
CA ILE A 393 2.18 12.05 -12.43
C ILE A 393 3.45 12.57 -13.13
N LYS A 394 4.63 12.39 -12.54
CA LYS A 394 5.88 12.80 -13.16
C LYS A 394 6.17 11.96 -14.39
N LYS A 395 6.23 12.61 -15.53
CA LYS A 395 6.81 12.04 -16.73
C LYS A 395 8.32 11.98 -16.58
N ILE A 396 8.85 10.80 -16.78
CA ILE A 396 10.28 10.62 -17.06
C ILE A 396 10.50 10.90 -18.55
#